data_45b07a4ca04e899024f52b6d064207dd
#
_entry.id   45b07a4ca04e899024f52b6d064207dd
#
_cell.length_a   1.000
_cell.length_b   1.000
_cell.length_c   1.000
_cell.angle_alpha   90.00
_cell.angle_beta   90.00
_cell.angle_gamma   90.00
#
_symmetry.space_group_name_H-M   'P 1'
#
loop_
_entity.id
_entity.type
_entity.pdbx_description
1 polymer ?
#
loop_
_entity_poly.entity_id
_entity_poly.type
_entity_poly.pdbx_seq_one_letter_code
_entity_poly.pdbx_strand_id
1 'polypeptide(L)'
;MDAVSDHKKAVRRPSAPVRMAGALALALSLGGCLGYDGTVQHGYVLDTKALEQVKVGASAEQVLTVMGTPSTTSTIGSEAWYYITQKTERSMQFLDPKIVDQRVVAVYFSKAKKVERIANYGLEDGQVVDFVSRTTPTGGTESSFIRNALTGLLRF
;
A
#
# COMPACT_ATOMS: atom_id res chain seq x y z
N MET A 1 38.03 22.51 69.30
CA MET A 1 36.97 21.55 69.67
C MET A 1 35.78 21.90 68.84
N ASP A 2 35.72 21.33 67.68
CA ASP A 2 34.80 21.75 66.57
C ASP A 2 33.64 20.77 66.49
N ALA A 3 32.41 21.32 66.68
CA ALA A 3 31.20 20.56 66.58
C ALA A 3 30.80 20.46 65.08
N VAL A 4 30.99 19.29 64.50
CA VAL A 4 30.51 18.98 63.17
C VAL A 4 28.98 18.85 63.15
N SER A 5 28.31 19.83 62.62
CA SER A 5 26.87 19.84 62.44
C SER A 5 26.48 18.93 61.27
N ASP A 6 25.94 17.76 61.56
CA ASP A 6 25.43 16.76 60.62
C ASP A 6 24.04 17.21 60.11
N HIS A 7 24.01 17.89 58.96
CA HIS A 7 22.79 18.24 58.28
C HIS A 7 22.24 17.02 57.52
N LYS A 8 21.52 16.12 58.21
CA LYS A 8 20.66 15.12 57.59
C LYS A 8 19.54 15.80 56.82
N LYS A 9 19.72 15.98 55.48
CA LYS A 9 18.62 16.38 54.57
C LYS A 9 17.55 15.30 54.62
N ALA A 10 16.45 15.57 55.30
CA ALA A 10 15.26 14.74 55.32
C ALA A 10 14.67 14.70 53.93
N VAL A 11 14.82 13.58 53.21
CA VAL A 11 14.14 13.34 51.91
C VAL A 11 12.65 13.23 52.20
N ARG A 12 11.92 14.33 51.99
CA ARG A 12 10.45 14.34 52.06
C ARG A 12 9.87 13.36 51.06
N ARG A 13 9.33 12.26 51.56
CA ARG A 13 8.57 11.31 50.72
C ARG A 13 7.31 12.01 50.21
N PRO A 14 7.07 12.04 48.89
CA PRO A 14 5.86 12.70 48.33
C PRO A 14 4.61 12.01 48.90
N SER A 15 3.59 12.80 49.22
CA SER A 15 2.31 12.33 49.75
C SER A 15 1.58 11.41 48.75
N ALA A 16 0.76 10.50 49.25
CA ALA A 16 0.01 9.55 48.44
C ALA A 16 -0.74 10.16 47.27
N PRO A 17 -1.44 11.32 47.36
CA PRO A 17 -2.11 11.94 46.22
C PRO A 17 -1.17 12.41 45.12
N VAL A 18 0.05 12.88 45.47
CA VAL A 18 1.06 13.30 44.47
C VAL A 18 1.59 12.08 43.68
N ARG A 19 1.73 10.93 44.33
CA ARG A 19 2.15 9.69 43.67
C ARG A 19 1.07 9.16 42.72
N MET A 20 -0.20 9.23 43.12
CA MET A 20 -1.33 8.84 42.25
C MET A 20 -1.47 9.78 41.05
N ALA A 21 -1.34 11.09 41.23
CA ALA A 21 -1.37 12.05 40.15
C ALA A 21 -0.24 11.84 39.13
N GLY A 22 1.00 11.54 39.63
CA GLY A 22 2.14 11.20 38.77
C GLY A 22 1.95 9.91 37.95
N ALA A 23 1.39 8.88 38.58
CA ALA A 23 1.12 7.61 37.92
C ALA A 23 0.03 7.76 36.84
N LEU A 24 -1.02 8.56 37.11
CA LEU A 24 -2.08 8.85 36.15
C LEU A 24 -1.56 9.67 34.95
N ALA A 25 -0.72 10.66 35.18
CA ALA A 25 -0.09 11.45 34.12
C ALA A 25 0.82 10.58 33.23
N LEU A 26 1.57 9.67 33.82
CA LEU A 26 2.43 8.72 33.09
C LEU A 26 1.60 7.73 32.25
N ALA A 27 0.47 7.24 32.77
CA ALA A 27 -0.45 6.36 32.03
C ALA A 27 -1.11 7.06 30.84
N LEU A 28 -1.47 8.34 30.96
CA LEU A 28 -2.03 9.15 29.87
C LEU A 28 -1.01 9.44 28.78
N SER A 29 0.28 9.57 29.08
CA SER A 29 1.33 9.81 28.10
C SER A 29 1.69 8.55 27.28
N LEU A 30 1.39 7.34 27.77
CA LEU A 30 1.60 6.09 27.01
C LEU A 30 0.45 5.78 26.03
N GLY A 31 -0.69 6.47 26.14
CA GLY A 31 -1.86 6.26 25.25
C GLY A 31 -1.69 6.79 23.81
N GLY A 32 -0.62 7.53 23.51
CA GLY A 32 -0.39 8.14 22.19
C GLY A 32 -0.08 7.17 21.05
N CYS A 33 0.15 5.88 21.33
CA CYS A 33 0.51 4.89 20.29
C CYS A 33 -0.68 4.11 19.71
N LEU A 34 -1.92 4.42 20.11
CA LEU A 34 -3.12 3.67 19.70
C LEU A 34 -3.70 4.07 18.33
N GLY A 35 -3.15 5.09 17.68
CA GLY A 35 -3.62 5.62 16.39
C GLY A 35 -2.71 5.31 15.20
N TYR A 36 -1.94 4.19 15.23
CA TYR A 36 -1.08 3.84 14.11
C TYR A 36 -1.90 3.18 12.99
N ASP A 37 -2.17 3.95 11.92
CA ASP A 37 -2.67 3.41 10.65
C ASP A 37 -1.46 2.98 9.80
N GLY A 38 -1.15 1.69 9.86
CA GLY A 38 -0.02 1.09 9.16
C GLY A 38 -0.28 0.76 7.70
N THR A 39 -1.32 1.32 7.10
CA THR A 39 -1.66 1.09 5.70
C THR A 39 -0.82 1.99 4.80
N VAL A 40 -0.05 1.40 3.90
CA VAL A 40 0.73 2.12 2.89
C VAL A 40 0.39 1.58 1.51
N GLN A 41 0.10 2.50 0.58
CA GLN A 41 -0.11 2.17 -0.82
C GLN A 41 1.17 2.47 -1.60
N HIS A 42 1.65 1.49 -2.33
CA HIS A 42 2.83 1.56 -3.19
C HIS A 42 2.44 1.48 -4.67
N GLY A 43 3.22 2.12 -5.52
CA GLY A 43 3.01 2.14 -6.97
C GLY A 43 1.90 3.07 -7.40
N TYR A 44 1.17 2.68 -8.43
CA TYR A 44 0.08 3.49 -8.99
C TYR A 44 -1.12 3.54 -8.04
N VAL A 45 -1.65 4.74 -7.80
CA VAL A 45 -2.89 4.90 -7.03
C VAL A 45 -4.07 4.68 -7.97
N LEU A 46 -4.66 3.49 -7.92
CA LEU A 46 -5.79 3.15 -8.78
C LEU A 46 -7.03 3.97 -8.38
N ASP A 47 -7.38 4.96 -9.19
CA ASP A 47 -8.67 5.65 -9.10
C ASP A 47 -9.70 4.93 -9.99
N THR A 48 -10.70 4.34 -9.34
CA THR A 48 -11.79 3.64 -10.03
C THR A 48 -12.52 4.56 -11.00
N LYS A 49 -12.67 5.85 -10.67
CA LYS A 49 -13.31 6.83 -11.54
C LYS A 49 -12.46 7.12 -12.79
N ALA A 50 -11.14 7.18 -12.64
CA ALA A 50 -10.24 7.33 -13.77
C ALA A 50 -10.32 6.11 -14.70
N LEU A 51 -10.36 4.90 -14.13
CA LEU A 51 -10.50 3.67 -14.91
C LEU A 51 -11.84 3.62 -15.70
N GLU A 52 -12.95 4.07 -15.11
CA GLU A 52 -14.26 4.12 -15.77
C GLU A 52 -14.30 5.12 -16.94
N GLN A 53 -13.46 6.14 -16.95
CA GLN A 53 -13.35 7.11 -18.03
C GLN A 53 -12.58 6.56 -19.23
N VAL A 54 -11.72 5.58 -19.03
CA VAL A 54 -10.98 4.92 -20.12
C VAL A 54 -11.86 3.86 -20.75
N LYS A 55 -12.26 4.10 -22.00
CA LYS A 55 -13.12 3.18 -22.77
C LYS A 55 -12.36 2.58 -23.94
N VAL A 56 -12.83 1.43 -24.41
CA VAL A 56 -12.37 0.84 -25.67
C VAL A 56 -12.54 1.86 -26.80
N GLY A 57 -11.50 2.03 -27.62
CA GLY A 57 -11.43 3.04 -28.68
C GLY A 57 -10.80 4.37 -28.28
N ALA A 58 -10.57 4.63 -26.97
CA ALA A 58 -9.84 5.81 -26.50
C ALA A 58 -8.40 5.83 -27.05
N SER A 59 -7.85 7.01 -27.29
CA SER A 59 -6.45 7.14 -27.73
C SER A 59 -5.47 6.93 -26.56
N ALA A 60 -4.24 6.55 -26.88
CA ALA A 60 -3.18 6.42 -25.87
C ALA A 60 -2.96 7.73 -25.09
N GLU A 61 -3.08 8.88 -25.77
CA GLU A 61 -2.97 10.21 -25.16
C GLU A 61 -4.08 10.49 -24.14
N GLN A 62 -5.31 10.06 -24.44
CA GLN A 62 -6.42 10.16 -23.49
C GLN A 62 -6.19 9.28 -22.28
N VAL A 63 -5.69 8.05 -22.47
CA VAL A 63 -5.33 7.16 -21.36
C VAL A 63 -4.25 7.81 -20.48
N LEU A 64 -3.20 8.38 -21.09
CA LEU A 64 -2.13 9.06 -20.37
C LEU A 64 -2.64 10.29 -19.60
N THR A 65 -3.59 11.04 -20.16
CA THR A 65 -4.18 12.21 -19.50
C THR A 65 -5.04 11.82 -18.30
N VAL A 66 -5.79 10.72 -18.39
CA VAL A 66 -6.72 10.29 -17.34
C VAL A 66 -6.02 9.45 -16.27
N MET A 67 -5.20 8.49 -16.68
CA MET A 67 -4.54 7.55 -15.77
C MET A 67 -3.10 7.94 -15.44
N GLY A 68 -2.51 8.88 -16.16
CA GLY A 68 -1.10 9.24 -15.97
C GLY A 68 -0.12 8.21 -16.52
N THR A 69 1.13 8.30 -16.07
CA THR A 69 2.23 7.45 -16.55
C THR A 69 2.05 6.00 -16.05
N PRO A 70 2.12 4.99 -16.92
CA PRO A 70 2.07 3.58 -16.52
C PRO A 70 3.30 3.18 -15.70
N SER A 71 3.14 2.18 -14.83
CA SER A 71 4.26 1.60 -14.07
C SER A 71 5.27 0.91 -14.97
N THR A 72 4.79 0.27 -16.03
CA THR A 72 5.63 -0.36 -17.06
C THR A 72 4.85 -0.56 -18.35
N THR A 73 5.57 -0.79 -19.45
CA THR A 73 4.98 -1.05 -20.77
C THR A 73 5.55 -2.33 -21.37
N SER A 74 4.77 -2.99 -22.22
CA SER A 74 5.21 -4.13 -23.03
C SER A 74 4.86 -3.92 -24.48
N THR A 75 5.71 -4.37 -25.37
CA THR A 75 5.50 -4.38 -26.83
C THR A 75 5.48 -5.80 -27.39
N ILE A 76 5.45 -6.81 -26.51
CA ILE A 76 5.41 -8.22 -26.92
C ILE A 76 3.99 -8.57 -27.37
N GLY A 77 3.81 -8.82 -28.66
CA GLY A 77 2.51 -9.10 -29.28
C GLY A 77 1.77 -7.81 -29.65
N SER A 78 1.11 -7.17 -28.72
CA SER A 78 0.51 -5.84 -28.83
C SER A 78 1.09 -4.92 -27.76
N GLU A 79 1.04 -3.62 -28.00
CA GLU A 79 1.45 -2.65 -26.97
C GLU A 79 0.48 -2.72 -25.80
N ALA A 80 1.03 -2.88 -24.61
CA ALA A 80 0.26 -2.91 -23.37
C ALA A 80 0.91 -2.01 -22.31
N TRP A 81 0.09 -1.26 -21.59
CA TRP A 81 0.48 -0.42 -20.48
C TRP A 81 -0.04 -1.03 -19.18
N TYR A 82 0.84 -1.19 -18.20
CA TYR A 82 0.52 -1.80 -16.91
C TYR A 82 0.60 -0.77 -15.79
N TYR A 83 -0.48 -0.68 -15.04
CA TYR A 83 -0.59 0.13 -13.83
C TYR A 83 -0.65 -0.81 -12.64
N ILE A 84 0.40 -0.83 -11.84
CA ILE A 84 0.57 -1.79 -10.74
C ILE A 84 0.35 -1.07 -9.43
N THR A 85 -0.60 -1.57 -8.64
CA THR A 85 -0.95 -1.09 -7.31
C THR A 85 -0.66 -2.17 -6.29
N GLN A 86 -0.02 -1.82 -5.19
CA GLN A 86 0.20 -2.70 -4.06
C GLN A 86 -0.17 -1.99 -2.77
N LYS A 87 -1.05 -2.60 -1.99
CA LYS A 87 -1.43 -2.13 -0.66
C LYS A 87 -0.79 -3.02 0.38
N THR A 88 -0.06 -2.43 1.30
CA THR A 88 0.53 -3.13 2.43
C THR A 88 -0.09 -2.64 3.73
N GLU A 89 -0.28 -3.56 4.66
CA GLU A 89 -0.72 -3.25 6.02
C GLU A 89 0.34 -3.71 7.02
N ARG A 90 0.59 -2.86 8.00
CA ARG A 90 1.45 -3.16 9.13
C ARG A 90 0.65 -3.05 10.41
N SER A 91 0.37 -4.18 11.05
CA SER A 91 -0.44 -4.22 12.26
C SER A 91 0.20 -3.51 13.46
N MET A 92 1.54 -3.50 13.52
CA MET A 92 2.32 -2.81 14.55
C MET A 92 3.62 -2.29 13.94
N GLN A 93 4.14 -1.18 14.43
CA GLN A 93 5.30 -0.48 13.86
C GLN A 93 6.58 -1.36 13.75
N PHE A 94 6.73 -2.35 14.61
CA PHE A 94 7.88 -3.26 14.65
C PHE A 94 7.67 -4.57 13.86
N LEU A 95 6.50 -4.79 13.27
CA LEU A 95 6.22 -5.94 12.42
C LEU A 95 6.47 -5.62 10.94
N ASP A 96 6.81 -6.63 10.17
CA ASP A 96 6.95 -6.51 8.73
C ASP A 96 5.59 -6.21 8.07
N PRO A 97 5.55 -5.32 7.09
CA PRO A 97 4.33 -5.04 6.34
C PRO A 97 3.92 -6.27 5.54
N LYS A 98 2.61 -6.56 5.56
CA LYS A 98 2.01 -7.64 4.76
C LYS A 98 1.29 -7.03 3.56
N ILE A 99 1.44 -7.64 2.40
CA ILE A 99 0.68 -7.28 1.22
C ILE A 99 -0.75 -7.78 1.44
N VAL A 100 -1.72 -6.87 1.46
CA VAL A 100 -3.14 -7.16 1.67
C VAL A 100 -3.97 -7.04 0.41
N ASP A 101 -3.53 -6.21 -0.55
CA ASP A 101 -4.15 -6.12 -1.87
C ASP A 101 -3.08 -5.79 -2.92
N GLN A 102 -3.19 -6.41 -4.07
CA GLN A 102 -2.33 -6.15 -5.21
C GLN A 102 -3.14 -6.28 -6.49
N ARG A 103 -3.04 -5.27 -7.35
CA ARG A 103 -3.77 -5.19 -8.60
C ARG A 103 -2.88 -4.75 -9.74
N VAL A 104 -3.18 -5.28 -10.92
CA VAL A 104 -2.53 -4.92 -12.17
C VAL A 104 -3.62 -4.55 -13.16
N VAL A 105 -3.73 -3.27 -13.49
CA VAL A 105 -4.58 -2.82 -14.60
C VAL A 105 -3.73 -2.82 -15.86
N ALA A 106 -4.16 -3.57 -16.86
CA ALA A 106 -3.53 -3.64 -18.16
C ALA A 106 -4.43 -2.97 -19.22
N VAL A 107 -3.87 -2.02 -19.95
CA VAL A 107 -4.52 -1.36 -21.08
C VAL A 107 -3.80 -1.80 -22.36
N TYR A 108 -4.50 -2.50 -23.21
CA TYR A 108 -3.98 -3.03 -24.49
C TYR A 108 -4.33 -2.11 -25.63
N PHE A 109 -3.36 -1.83 -26.47
CA PHE A 109 -3.52 -0.94 -27.61
C PHE A 109 -3.43 -1.68 -28.93
N SER A 110 -4.27 -1.29 -29.87
CA SER A 110 -4.17 -1.67 -31.27
C SER A 110 -2.95 -1.01 -31.95
N LYS A 111 -2.60 -1.45 -33.14
CA LYS A 111 -1.56 -0.81 -33.97
C LYS A 111 -1.84 0.68 -34.23
N ALA A 112 -3.09 1.11 -34.16
CA ALA A 112 -3.51 2.51 -34.33
C ALA A 112 -3.46 3.32 -33.04
N LYS A 113 -2.82 2.81 -31.98
CA LYS A 113 -2.70 3.45 -30.65
C LYS A 113 -4.06 3.77 -30.00
N LYS A 114 -5.05 2.92 -30.24
CA LYS A 114 -6.36 2.98 -29.60
C LYS A 114 -6.54 1.81 -28.66
N VAL A 115 -7.19 2.06 -27.52
CA VAL A 115 -7.50 1.02 -26.54
C VAL A 115 -8.36 -0.06 -27.19
N GLU A 116 -7.85 -1.28 -27.19
CA GLU A 116 -8.53 -2.47 -27.70
C GLU A 116 -9.20 -3.25 -26.57
N ARG A 117 -8.51 -3.36 -25.45
CA ARG A 117 -8.98 -4.10 -24.26
C ARG A 117 -8.42 -3.48 -22.98
N ILE A 118 -9.20 -3.56 -21.94
CA ILE A 118 -8.78 -3.22 -20.57
C ILE A 118 -9.00 -4.46 -19.71
N ALA A 119 -8.03 -4.81 -18.90
CA ALA A 119 -8.12 -5.89 -17.94
C ALA A 119 -7.70 -5.39 -16.57
N ASN A 120 -8.32 -5.90 -15.51
CA ASN A 120 -8.00 -5.58 -14.12
C ASN A 120 -7.72 -6.89 -13.39
N TYR A 121 -6.45 -7.23 -13.29
CA TYR A 121 -6.02 -8.47 -12.68
C TYR A 121 -5.80 -8.29 -11.17
N GLY A 122 -6.24 -9.30 -10.41
CA GLY A 122 -5.98 -9.43 -8.99
C GLY A 122 -5.86 -10.90 -8.61
N LEU A 123 -5.66 -11.15 -7.32
CA LEU A 123 -5.66 -12.50 -6.77
C LEU A 123 -6.99 -12.79 -6.10
N GLU A 124 -7.61 -13.89 -6.46
CA GLU A 124 -8.78 -14.46 -5.81
C GLU A 124 -8.46 -15.93 -5.52
N ASP A 125 -8.47 -16.32 -4.25
CA ASP A 125 -8.07 -17.67 -3.79
C ASP A 125 -6.68 -18.12 -4.29
N GLY A 126 -5.72 -17.20 -4.39
CA GLY A 126 -4.38 -17.45 -4.88
C GLY A 126 -4.26 -17.63 -6.40
N GLN A 127 -5.35 -17.46 -7.13
CA GLN A 127 -5.39 -17.50 -8.58
C GLN A 127 -5.50 -16.10 -9.18
N VAL A 128 -4.83 -15.88 -10.32
CA VAL A 128 -4.95 -14.64 -11.07
C VAL A 128 -6.29 -14.62 -11.80
N VAL A 129 -7.11 -13.63 -11.50
CA VAL A 129 -8.42 -13.43 -12.12
C VAL A 129 -8.48 -12.03 -12.74
N ASP A 130 -9.01 -11.93 -13.95
CA ASP A 130 -9.37 -10.64 -14.54
C ASP A 130 -10.78 -10.24 -14.07
N PHE A 131 -10.86 -9.23 -13.24
CA PHE A 131 -12.14 -8.75 -12.68
C PHE A 131 -13.06 -8.09 -13.72
N VAL A 132 -12.55 -7.71 -14.89
CA VAL A 132 -13.35 -7.15 -15.99
C VAL A 132 -14.05 -8.27 -16.76
N SER A 133 -13.29 -9.28 -17.20
CA SER A 133 -13.83 -10.40 -18.00
C SER A 133 -14.22 -11.62 -17.17
N ARG A 134 -13.90 -11.63 -15.87
CA ARG A 134 -14.11 -12.78 -14.97
C ARG A 134 -13.47 -14.08 -15.47
N THR A 135 -12.36 -13.96 -16.15
CA THR A 135 -11.59 -15.09 -16.69
C THR A 135 -10.22 -15.18 -16.06
N THR A 136 -9.69 -16.40 -15.98
CA THR A 136 -8.31 -16.64 -15.58
C THR A 136 -7.43 -16.59 -16.82
N PRO A 137 -6.38 -15.76 -16.88
CA PRO A 137 -5.48 -15.72 -18.04
C PRO A 137 -4.76 -17.05 -18.17
N THR A 138 -4.92 -17.71 -19.32
CA THR A 138 -4.38 -19.02 -19.64
C THR A 138 -3.15 -18.90 -20.52
N GLY A 139 -1.98 -19.11 -19.93
CA GLY A 139 -0.73 -19.34 -20.67
C GLY A 139 -0.05 -18.10 -21.25
N GLY A 140 1.25 -18.27 -21.56
CA GLY A 140 2.08 -17.27 -22.22
C GLY A 140 2.90 -16.38 -21.28
N THR A 141 3.81 -15.61 -21.87
CA THR A 141 4.74 -14.70 -21.18
C THR A 141 4.02 -13.63 -20.38
N GLU A 142 2.90 -13.14 -20.91
CA GLU A 142 2.07 -12.11 -20.28
C GLU A 142 1.45 -12.63 -18.97
N SER A 143 0.88 -13.83 -18.98
CA SER A 143 0.30 -14.45 -17.78
C SER A 143 1.35 -14.68 -16.69
N SER A 144 2.58 -15.02 -17.07
CA SER A 144 3.70 -15.15 -16.14
C SER A 144 4.10 -13.80 -15.54
N PHE A 145 4.13 -12.72 -16.34
CA PHE A 145 4.40 -11.38 -15.87
C PHE A 145 3.34 -10.92 -14.86
N ILE A 146 2.06 -11.05 -15.21
CA ILE A 146 0.95 -10.67 -14.34
C ILE A 146 0.96 -11.46 -13.03
N ARG A 147 1.20 -12.77 -13.11
CA ARG A 147 1.34 -13.63 -11.92
C ARG A 147 2.48 -13.14 -11.03
N ASN A 148 3.66 -12.91 -11.58
CA ASN A 148 4.82 -12.44 -10.82
C ASN A 148 4.57 -11.07 -10.19
N ALA A 149 3.91 -10.16 -10.92
CA ALA A 149 3.51 -8.86 -10.39
C ALA A 149 2.54 -9.01 -9.21
N LEU A 150 1.57 -9.91 -9.28
CA LEU A 150 0.55 -10.11 -8.25
C LEU A 150 1.03 -10.94 -7.06
N THR A 151 2.04 -11.79 -7.22
CA THR A 151 2.60 -12.59 -6.12
C THR A 151 3.72 -11.88 -5.36
N GLY A 152 4.02 -10.63 -5.73
CA GLY A 152 5.06 -9.82 -5.08
C GLY A 152 6.49 -10.27 -5.39
N LEU A 153 6.70 -11.11 -6.42
CA LEU A 153 8.03 -11.50 -6.88
C LEU A 153 8.76 -10.35 -7.60
N LEU A 154 7.99 -9.38 -8.13
CA LEU A 154 8.53 -8.11 -8.62
C LEU A 154 8.55 -7.13 -7.43
N ARG A 155 9.70 -6.95 -6.81
CA ARG A 155 9.92 -5.89 -5.83
C ARG A 155 10.14 -4.58 -6.60
N PHE A 156 9.24 -3.64 -6.41
CA PHE A 156 9.36 -2.26 -6.88
C PHE A 156 9.85 -1.36 -5.77
#